data_39c2614a6503981567fb2f4e6a545868
#
_entry.id   39c2614a6503981567fb2f4e6a545868
#
_cell.length_a   1.000
_cell.length_b   1.000
_cell.length_c   1.000
_cell.angle_alpha   90.00
_cell.angle_beta   90.00
_cell.angle_gamma   90.00
#
_symmetry.space_group_name_H-M   'P 1'
#
loop_
_entity.id
_entity.type
_entity.pdbx_description
1 polymer ?
#
loop_
_entity_poly.entity_id
_entity_poly.type
_entity_poly.pdbx_seq_one_letter_code
_entity_poly.pdbx_strand_id
1 'polypeptide(L)'
;MANVIKLRKGLDINLKGKANFETIRRIDSSEIALVPDSFGGVMPKVIVREGDCVKAGDALFVDKKYPEMKFASPISGTVKAVVRGDRRKVLYVKVKADETQQFVDFGIKDIAKLDGKAIKEALLASGLFSFIQQLPYAVTTTPDTMPKAIFVSAFRDMPLASDFEVELKGNEKDFQTGLTALSKIQKTYLGLSVHQTASALVNAKDVEINVFDGKCPAGNVGVQVNHIDPINKGEVVWTIDPAAVIFFGRLFNTGKVDLRRVIAVAGSEVKNPSYAEILIGTPLSKVLDGQLKSIEHVRIINGNPLTGRKTTLEDFVGAHTSEVTVIPEGDDVNEFLGWILPRTNLFSVSKSYFSWLMGKKTYNLDARIKGGERHMIMSGEYDKVLPMDIYGEYLIKAIIAEDIDKMEQLGIYEVSPEDFAVAEFVDSSKLELQKIVRNGLDMLRKENA
;
A
#
# COMPACT_ATOMS: atom_id res chain seq x y z
N MET A 1 25.82 4.92 13.89
CA MET A 1 25.29 3.54 13.71
C MET A 1 23.79 3.66 13.63
N ALA A 2 23.14 3.04 12.65
CA ALA A 2 21.69 3.04 12.57
C ALA A 2 21.09 2.35 13.82
N ASN A 3 19.96 2.87 14.30
CA ASN A 3 19.25 2.28 15.43
C ASN A 3 18.58 0.97 14.97
N VAL A 4 18.87 -0.16 15.64
CA VAL A 4 18.28 -1.46 15.31
C VAL A 4 17.18 -1.80 16.31
N ILE A 5 15.94 -1.84 15.82
CA ILE A 5 14.73 -2.15 16.59
C ILE A 5 14.38 -3.63 16.37
N LYS A 6 14.43 -4.44 17.44
CA LYS A 6 14.13 -5.87 17.38
C LYS A 6 12.69 -6.13 17.79
N LEU A 7 11.91 -6.70 16.86
CA LEU A 7 10.52 -7.09 17.07
C LEU A 7 10.44 -8.61 17.32
N ARG A 8 9.81 -8.99 18.43
CA ARG A 8 9.69 -10.41 18.80
C ARG A 8 8.37 -11.04 18.36
N LYS A 9 7.34 -10.23 18.18
CA LYS A 9 6.01 -10.64 17.73
C LYS A 9 5.92 -10.57 16.21
N GLY A 10 5.04 -11.35 15.61
CA GLY A 10 4.84 -11.36 14.17
C GLY A 10 4.78 -12.77 13.60
N LEU A 11 4.38 -12.87 12.32
CA LEU A 11 4.21 -14.14 11.63
C LEU A 11 4.55 -14.02 10.15
N ASP A 12 5.55 -14.78 9.71
CA ASP A 12 5.85 -14.91 8.28
C ASP A 12 4.97 -15.99 7.65
N ILE A 13 4.26 -15.63 6.59
CA ILE A 13 3.42 -16.54 5.81
C ILE A 13 4.10 -16.78 4.46
N ASN A 14 4.85 -17.85 4.38
CA ASN A 14 5.66 -18.17 3.20
C ASN A 14 4.78 -18.74 2.08
N LEU A 15 4.28 -17.89 1.18
CA LEU A 15 3.48 -18.29 0.04
C LEU A 15 4.35 -18.62 -1.17
N LYS A 16 3.88 -19.59 -1.99
CA LYS A 16 4.50 -19.94 -3.27
C LYS A 16 4.25 -18.86 -4.32
N GLY A 17 5.26 -18.58 -5.15
CA GLY A 17 5.13 -17.67 -6.29
C GLY A 17 5.67 -16.26 -6.02
N LYS A 18 6.69 -16.13 -5.18
CA LYS A 18 7.42 -14.86 -5.02
C LYS A 18 8.03 -14.42 -6.35
N ALA A 19 7.96 -13.14 -6.67
CA ALA A 19 8.50 -12.57 -7.90
C ALA A 19 10.02 -12.72 -7.97
N ASN A 20 10.54 -13.12 -9.15
CA ASN A 20 11.96 -13.19 -9.43
C ASN A 20 12.44 -11.83 -9.98
N PHE A 21 13.53 -11.30 -9.44
CA PHE A 21 14.11 -10.00 -9.79
C PHE A 21 15.01 -10.02 -11.04
N GLU A 22 15.27 -11.19 -11.63
CA GLU A 22 16.16 -11.31 -12.81
C GLU A 22 15.56 -10.66 -14.06
N THR A 23 14.23 -10.59 -14.14
CA THR A 23 13.53 -10.05 -15.31
C THR A 23 12.53 -8.98 -14.90
N ILE A 24 12.69 -7.77 -15.46
CA ILE A 24 11.72 -6.70 -15.36
C ILE A 24 11.10 -6.52 -16.75
N ARG A 25 9.79 -6.80 -16.86
CA ARG A 25 9.05 -6.60 -18.12
C ARG A 25 8.57 -5.16 -18.18
N ARG A 26 8.80 -4.48 -19.30
CA ARG A 26 8.18 -3.18 -19.54
C ARG A 26 6.82 -3.38 -20.19
N ILE A 27 5.79 -2.78 -19.61
CA ILE A 27 4.42 -2.87 -20.08
C ILE A 27 3.93 -1.46 -20.40
N ASP A 28 3.82 -1.18 -21.67
CA ASP A 28 3.20 0.04 -22.19
C ASP A 28 1.72 -0.23 -22.49
N SER A 29 0.86 0.72 -22.16
CA SER A 29 -0.58 0.63 -22.41
C SER A 29 -1.06 1.85 -23.21
N SER A 30 -1.90 1.58 -24.19
CA SER A 30 -2.59 2.64 -24.95
C SER A 30 -3.74 3.31 -24.19
N GLU A 31 -4.12 2.76 -23.03
CA GLU A 31 -5.17 3.31 -22.16
C GLU A 31 -4.73 3.17 -20.72
N ILE A 32 -4.96 4.21 -19.93
CA ILE A 32 -4.71 4.22 -18.48
C ILE A 32 -5.94 4.80 -17.77
N ALA A 33 -6.23 4.32 -16.57
CA ALA A 33 -7.29 4.89 -15.77
C ALA A 33 -6.81 5.27 -14.37
N LEU A 34 -7.13 6.48 -13.94
CA LEU A 34 -6.91 6.90 -12.56
C LEU A 34 -8.16 6.61 -11.73
N VAL A 35 -7.97 5.84 -10.66
CA VAL A 35 -9.03 5.32 -9.79
C VAL A 35 -9.06 6.14 -8.49
N PRO A 36 -10.11 6.95 -8.23
CA PRO A 36 -10.17 7.76 -7.01
C PRO A 36 -10.17 6.95 -5.72
N ASP A 37 -10.73 5.74 -5.72
CA ASP A 37 -10.74 4.82 -4.57
C ASP A 37 -9.35 4.38 -4.12
N SER A 38 -8.30 4.63 -4.92
CA SER A 38 -6.90 4.45 -4.51
C SER A 38 -6.44 5.49 -3.48
N PHE A 39 -7.19 6.58 -3.33
CA PHE A 39 -6.86 7.70 -2.44
C PHE A 39 -7.90 7.75 -1.30
N GLY A 40 -7.58 7.12 -0.18
CA GLY A 40 -8.48 7.02 0.97
C GLY A 40 -8.93 8.38 1.51
N GLY A 41 -10.22 8.52 1.82
CA GLY A 41 -10.78 9.73 2.42
C GLY A 41 -11.00 10.92 1.49
N VAL A 42 -10.67 10.80 0.21
CA VAL A 42 -10.85 11.85 -0.82
C VAL A 42 -12.26 11.82 -1.38
N MET A 43 -12.84 13.01 -1.56
CA MET A 43 -14.12 13.19 -2.27
C MET A 43 -13.85 13.73 -3.68
N PRO A 44 -13.79 12.90 -4.73
CA PRO A 44 -13.34 13.32 -6.05
C PRO A 44 -14.38 14.22 -6.74
N LYS A 45 -13.91 15.36 -7.23
CA LYS A 45 -14.61 16.24 -8.16
C LYS A 45 -13.86 16.22 -9.49
N VAL A 46 -14.40 15.51 -10.47
CA VAL A 46 -13.84 15.46 -11.82
C VAL A 46 -13.93 16.85 -12.46
N ILE A 47 -12.83 17.29 -13.04
CA ILE A 47 -12.70 18.62 -13.67
C ILE A 47 -12.49 18.53 -15.19
N VAL A 48 -12.39 17.33 -15.73
CA VAL A 48 -12.27 17.04 -17.17
C VAL A 48 -13.55 16.43 -17.71
N ARG A 49 -13.73 16.46 -19.03
CA ARG A 49 -14.86 15.86 -19.76
C ARG A 49 -14.34 14.86 -20.78
N GLU A 50 -15.19 13.95 -21.22
CA GLU A 50 -14.90 13.08 -22.35
C GLU A 50 -14.62 13.91 -23.60
N GLY A 51 -13.53 13.58 -24.29
CA GLY A 51 -13.01 14.31 -25.43
C GLY A 51 -11.96 15.38 -25.11
N ASP A 52 -11.78 15.77 -23.84
CA ASP A 52 -10.73 16.71 -23.46
C ASP A 52 -9.34 16.14 -23.68
N CYS A 53 -8.42 16.95 -24.20
CA CYS A 53 -7.00 16.61 -24.30
C CYS A 53 -6.29 16.99 -23.00
N VAL A 54 -5.47 16.11 -22.49
CA VAL A 54 -4.68 16.29 -21.24
C VAL A 54 -3.23 15.94 -21.47
N LYS A 55 -2.32 16.61 -20.77
CA LYS A 55 -0.90 16.26 -20.69
C LYS A 55 -0.65 15.39 -19.45
N ALA A 56 0.43 14.64 -19.45
CA ALA A 56 0.92 14.00 -18.24
C ALA A 56 1.24 15.09 -17.19
N GLY A 57 0.61 14.99 -16.01
CA GLY A 57 0.68 16.03 -14.97
C GLY A 57 -0.53 16.96 -14.90
N ASP A 58 -1.43 16.99 -15.91
CA ASP A 58 -2.70 17.71 -15.80
C ASP A 58 -3.62 17.01 -14.79
N ALA A 59 -4.38 17.80 -14.04
CA ALA A 59 -5.32 17.24 -13.08
C ALA A 59 -6.56 16.64 -13.76
N LEU A 60 -6.88 15.38 -13.46
CA LEU A 60 -8.13 14.73 -13.91
C LEU A 60 -9.29 15.00 -12.96
N PHE A 61 -9.01 15.03 -11.69
CA PHE A 61 -9.96 15.41 -10.65
C PHE A 61 -9.22 16.08 -9.49
N VAL A 62 -9.98 16.72 -8.62
CA VAL A 62 -9.51 17.38 -7.40
C VAL A 62 -10.32 16.87 -6.21
N ASP A 63 -9.86 17.12 -4.99
CA ASP A 63 -10.70 16.91 -3.81
C ASP A 63 -11.79 18.00 -3.75
N LYS A 64 -13.02 17.61 -3.39
CA LYS A 64 -14.15 18.55 -3.33
C LYS A 64 -14.01 19.59 -2.21
N LYS A 65 -13.42 19.18 -1.07
CA LYS A 65 -13.21 20.03 0.11
C LYS A 65 -11.96 20.90 -0.06
N TYR A 66 -10.93 20.35 -0.72
CA TYR A 66 -9.63 20.99 -0.95
C TYR A 66 -9.31 21.02 -2.45
N PRO A 67 -9.84 21.99 -3.23
CA PRO A 67 -9.66 22.03 -4.68
C PRO A 67 -8.20 22.17 -5.15
N GLU A 68 -7.30 22.63 -4.29
CA GLU A 68 -5.86 22.66 -4.53
C GLU A 68 -5.21 21.28 -4.54
N MET A 69 -5.85 20.27 -3.94
CA MET A 69 -5.44 18.87 -4.03
C MET A 69 -5.82 18.30 -5.38
N LYS A 70 -4.84 18.23 -6.26
CA LYS A 70 -4.95 17.70 -7.61
C LYS A 70 -4.57 16.23 -7.65
N PHE A 71 -5.13 15.51 -8.65
CA PHE A 71 -4.79 14.13 -8.96
C PHE A 71 -4.41 14.09 -10.43
N ALA A 72 -3.11 13.92 -10.67
CA ALA A 72 -2.50 14.11 -11.98
C ALA A 72 -2.71 12.93 -12.92
N SER A 73 -2.90 13.22 -14.21
CA SER A 73 -2.89 12.22 -15.26
C SER A 73 -1.50 11.59 -15.39
N PRO A 74 -1.39 10.25 -15.40
CA PRO A 74 -0.13 9.56 -15.63
C PRO A 74 0.40 9.68 -17.07
N ILE A 75 -0.47 10.00 -18.04
CA ILE A 75 -0.16 10.09 -19.47
C ILE A 75 -0.77 11.31 -20.12
N SER A 76 -0.21 11.73 -21.26
CA SER A 76 -0.90 12.63 -22.19
C SER A 76 -1.82 11.86 -23.10
N GLY A 77 -2.93 12.48 -23.46
CA GLY A 77 -3.89 11.88 -24.36
C GLY A 77 -5.27 12.51 -24.28
N THR A 78 -6.25 11.77 -24.76
CA THR A 78 -7.65 12.18 -24.76
C THR A 78 -8.42 11.44 -23.69
N VAL A 79 -9.20 12.17 -22.89
CA VAL A 79 -10.12 11.58 -21.89
C VAL A 79 -11.18 10.77 -22.64
N LYS A 80 -11.12 9.43 -22.49
CA LYS A 80 -12.01 8.50 -23.19
C LYS A 80 -13.34 8.31 -22.47
N ALA A 81 -13.30 8.25 -21.13
CA ALA A 81 -14.49 8.01 -20.32
C ALA A 81 -14.33 8.51 -18.88
N VAL A 82 -15.42 9.00 -18.31
CA VAL A 82 -15.58 9.26 -16.88
C VAL A 82 -16.63 8.27 -16.35
N VAL A 83 -16.17 7.13 -15.85
CA VAL A 83 -17.06 6.04 -15.44
C VAL A 83 -17.56 6.28 -14.03
N ARG A 84 -18.87 6.13 -13.87
CA ARG A 84 -19.58 6.31 -12.60
C ARG A 84 -20.38 5.07 -12.24
N GLY A 85 -20.36 4.70 -10.99
CA GLY A 85 -21.18 3.64 -10.42
C GLY A 85 -22.41 4.19 -9.71
N ASP A 86 -22.89 3.40 -8.75
CA ASP A 86 -24.04 3.74 -7.93
C ASP A 86 -23.92 5.11 -7.27
N ARG A 87 -25.07 5.80 -7.14
CA ARG A 87 -25.13 7.15 -6.55
C ARG A 87 -24.15 8.16 -7.19
N ARG A 88 -23.82 7.95 -8.48
CA ARG A 88 -22.88 8.77 -9.27
C ARG A 88 -21.45 8.80 -8.70
N LYS A 89 -21.04 7.80 -7.87
CA LYS A 89 -19.67 7.64 -7.41
C LYS A 89 -18.74 7.52 -8.63
N VAL A 90 -17.69 8.32 -8.67
CA VAL A 90 -16.67 8.21 -9.74
C VAL A 90 -15.86 6.95 -9.49
N LEU A 91 -15.89 6.01 -10.44
CA LEU A 91 -15.13 4.77 -10.38
C LEU A 91 -13.72 5.00 -10.92
N TYR A 92 -13.60 5.58 -12.11
CA TYR A 92 -12.31 5.94 -12.69
C TYR A 92 -12.48 6.95 -13.84
N VAL A 93 -11.37 7.65 -14.15
CA VAL A 93 -11.21 8.51 -15.32
C VAL A 93 -10.22 7.83 -16.25
N LYS A 94 -10.67 7.45 -17.45
CA LYS A 94 -9.87 6.74 -18.44
C LYS A 94 -9.32 7.71 -19.49
N VAL A 95 -8.01 7.64 -19.76
CA VAL A 95 -7.32 8.42 -20.76
C VAL A 95 -6.74 7.48 -21.82
N LYS A 96 -6.97 7.78 -23.10
CA LYS A 96 -6.33 7.11 -24.25
C LYS A 96 -5.03 7.85 -24.55
N ALA A 97 -3.91 7.11 -24.53
CA ALA A 97 -2.57 7.67 -24.73
C ALA A 97 -2.38 8.29 -26.11
N ASP A 98 -1.66 9.41 -26.16
CA ASP A 98 -1.08 9.92 -27.40
C ASP A 98 0.12 9.05 -27.85
N GLU A 99 0.42 9.02 -29.15
CA GLU A 99 1.61 8.34 -29.66
C GLU A 99 2.89 8.97 -29.11
N THR A 100 2.92 10.30 -28.99
CA THR A 100 4.04 11.04 -28.40
C THR A 100 3.59 11.71 -27.11
N GLN A 101 4.18 11.32 -25.98
CA GLN A 101 3.79 11.82 -24.69
C GLN A 101 4.21 13.28 -24.45
N GLN A 102 3.26 14.09 -24.04
CA GLN A 102 3.45 15.48 -23.66
C GLN A 102 3.33 15.62 -22.14
N PHE A 103 4.17 16.48 -21.56
CA PHE A 103 4.22 16.70 -20.11
C PHE A 103 3.89 18.16 -19.79
N VAL A 104 3.27 18.35 -18.64
CA VAL A 104 3.23 19.68 -18.02
C VAL A 104 4.64 19.99 -17.51
N ASP A 105 5.15 21.17 -17.84
CA ASP A 105 6.46 21.62 -17.35
C ASP A 105 6.26 22.40 -16.03
N PHE A 106 6.69 21.80 -14.92
CA PHE A 106 6.70 22.43 -13.59
C PHE A 106 8.03 23.14 -13.29
N GLY A 107 8.98 23.06 -14.21
CA GLY A 107 10.33 23.60 -14.08
C GLY A 107 11.22 22.76 -13.17
N ILE A 108 12.47 22.58 -13.57
CA ILE A 108 13.50 21.96 -12.72
C ILE A 108 13.80 22.88 -11.56
N LYS A 109 13.80 22.34 -10.35
CA LYS A 109 14.00 23.12 -9.12
C LYS A 109 15.17 22.56 -8.31
N ASP A 110 16.12 23.43 -7.99
CA ASP A 110 17.23 23.08 -7.10
C ASP A 110 16.71 23.00 -5.65
N ILE A 111 16.54 21.79 -5.14
CA ILE A 111 16.04 21.55 -3.78
C ILE A 111 16.88 22.27 -2.72
N ALA A 112 18.18 22.47 -2.93
CA ALA A 112 19.02 23.14 -1.96
C ALA A 112 18.53 24.57 -1.65
N LYS A 113 17.89 25.22 -2.63
CA LYS A 113 17.37 26.60 -2.53
C LYS A 113 15.91 26.71 -2.08
N LEU A 114 15.20 25.58 -1.96
CA LEU A 114 13.79 25.57 -1.56
C LEU A 114 13.66 25.37 -0.04
N ASP A 115 12.66 26.00 0.55
CA ASP A 115 12.18 25.70 1.89
C ASP A 115 11.02 24.68 1.85
N GLY A 116 10.61 24.18 3.01
CA GLY A 116 9.57 23.17 3.12
C GLY A 116 8.21 23.64 2.57
N LYS A 117 7.91 24.93 2.67
CA LYS A 117 6.66 25.50 2.13
C LYS A 117 6.63 25.47 0.60
N ALA A 118 7.72 25.92 -0.04
CA ALA A 118 7.84 25.87 -1.49
C ALA A 118 7.83 24.44 -2.05
N ILE A 119 8.39 23.47 -1.31
CA ILE A 119 8.33 22.05 -1.66
C ILE A 119 6.88 21.55 -1.59
N LYS A 120 6.15 21.82 -0.50
CA LYS A 120 4.74 21.46 -0.35
C LYS A 120 3.88 22.07 -1.46
N GLU A 121 4.08 23.33 -1.78
CA GLU A 121 3.38 24.02 -2.89
C GLU A 121 3.68 23.36 -4.25
N ALA A 122 4.93 22.95 -4.51
CA ALA A 122 5.29 22.25 -5.74
C ALA A 122 4.60 20.88 -5.85
N LEU A 123 4.53 20.12 -4.74
CA LEU A 123 3.83 18.83 -4.69
C LEU A 123 2.31 19.00 -4.89
N LEU A 124 1.70 20.04 -4.32
CA LEU A 124 0.28 20.36 -4.55
C LEU A 124 0.03 20.77 -6.01
N ALA A 125 0.86 21.63 -6.58
CA ALA A 125 0.71 22.12 -7.95
C ALA A 125 0.79 20.97 -8.96
N SER A 126 1.70 20.01 -8.74
CA SER A 126 1.93 18.85 -9.61
C SER A 126 0.95 17.69 -9.39
N GLY A 127 0.13 17.73 -8.33
CA GLY A 127 -0.77 16.65 -7.95
C GLY A 127 -0.08 15.49 -7.20
N LEU A 128 1.22 15.59 -6.94
CA LEU A 128 1.96 14.53 -6.21
C LEU A 128 1.70 14.55 -4.71
N PHE A 129 1.19 15.64 -4.15
CA PHE A 129 0.80 15.71 -2.74
C PHE A 129 -0.23 14.64 -2.36
N SER A 130 -1.05 14.20 -3.32
CA SER A 130 -2.06 13.14 -3.15
C SER A 130 -1.48 11.77 -2.76
N PHE A 131 -0.18 11.54 -2.95
CA PHE A 131 0.51 10.31 -2.56
C PHE A 131 0.95 10.29 -1.10
N ILE A 132 0.76 11.39 -0.37
CA ILE A 132 1.05 11.47 1.06
C ILE A 132 -0.19 11.00 1.82
N GLN A 133 -0.01 10.05 2.71
CA GLN A 133 -1.04 9.58 3.64
C GLN A 133 -0.76 10.11 5.04
N GLN A 134 -1.74 10.03 5.93
CA GLN A 134 -1.59 10.43 7.32
C GLN A 134 -2.10 9.38 8.28
N LEU A 135 -1.45 9.30 9.43
CA LEU A 135 -1.97 8.69 10.64
C LEU A 135 -2.21 9.83 11.67
N PRO A 136 -3.25 9.74 12.50
CA PRO A 136 -4.29 8.71 12.53
C PRO A 136 -5.16 8.72 11.27
N TYR A 137 -6.09 7.80 11.19
CA TYR A 137 -7.12 7.58 10.16
C TYR A 137 -6.67 6.79 8.93
N ALA A 138 -5.37 6.67 8.63
CA ALA A 138 -4.86 5.99 7.43
C ALA A 138 -5.61 6.42 6.14
N VAL A 139 -5.55 7.72 5.85
CA VAL A 139 -6.18 8.38 4.70
C VAL A 139 -5.19 9.29 4.01
N THR A 140 -5.49 9.71 2.79
CA THR A 140 -4.71 10.77 2.12
C THR A 140 -4.73 12.04 2.96
N THR A 141 -3.57 12.67 3.16
CA THR A 141 -3.44 13.87 3.98
C THR A 141 -4.12 15.07 3.30
N THR A 142 -4.38 16.11 4.09
CA THR A 142 -4.99 17.35 3.59
C THR A 142 -4.00 18.52 3.63
N PRO A 143 -4.15 19.54 2.76
CA PRO A 143 -3.21 20.66 2.67
C PRO A 143 -3.10 21.51 3.94
N ASP A 144 -4.11 21.48 4.79
CA ASP A 144 -4.16 22.22 6.06
C ASP A 144 -3.44 21.51 7.21
N THR A 145 -3.07 20.23 7.04
CA THR A 145 -2.34 19.48 8.06
C THR A 145 -0.83 19.77 8.02
N MET A 146 -0.22 19.77 9.23
CA MET A 146 1.24 19.78 9.40
C MET A 146 1.61 18.58 10.27
N PRO A 147 2.49 17.69 9.78
CA PRO A 147 2.87 16.51 10.55
C PRO A 147 3.90 16.85 11.61
N LYS A 148 3.92 16.08 12.72
CA LYS A 148 5.04 16.14 13.67
C LYS A 148 6.29 15.46 13.11
N ALA A 149 6.12 14.47 12.23
CA ALA A 149 7.17 13.75 11.54
C ALA A 149 6.65 13.11 10.25
N ILE A 150 7.57 12.72 9.36
CA ILE A 150 7.30 12.01 8.12
C ILE A 150 7.96 10.63 8.19
N PHE A 151 7.23 9.58 7.81
CA PHE A 151 7.72 8.21 7.81
C PHE A 151 7.69 7.63 6.41
N VAL A 152 8.82 7.05 6.00
CA VAL A 152 8.96 6.29 4.75
C VAL A 152 9.41 4.89 5.12
N SER A 153 8.60 3.87 4.84
CA SER A 153 9.02 2.48 5.02
C SER A 153 9.47 1.89 3.70
N ALA A 154 10.78 1.65 3.55
CA ALA A 154 11.33 0.91 2.43
C ALA A 154 11.34 -0.61 2.66
N PHE A 155 10.86 -1.06 3.81
CA PHE A 155 10.74 -2.44 4.20
C PHE A 155 9.32 -2.96 3.92
N ARG A 156 9.21 -3.93 3.03
CA ARG A 156 7.95 -4.60 2.69
C ARG A 156 8.07 -6.09 3.02
N ASP A 157 7.29 -6.59 3.96
CA ASP A 157 7.36 -7.97 4.48
C ASP A 157 6.04 -8.74 4.41
N MET A 158 5.00 -8.15 3.86
CA MET A 158 3.74 -8.85 3.60
C MET A 158 3.96 -10.04 2.67
N PRO A 159 3.15 -11.11 2.77
CA PRO A 159 3.28 -12.27 1.90
C PRO A 159 3.25 -11.89 0.43
N LEU A 160 4.25 -12.32 -0.34
CA LEU A 160 4.45 -12.02 -1.77
C LEU A 160 4.69 -10.54 -2.08
N ALA A 161 4.95 -9.69 -1.09
CA ALA A 161 5.27 -8.29 -1.31
C ALA A 161 6.47 -8.10 -2.23
N SER A 162 6.45 -6.99 -2.97
CA SER A 162 7.56 -6.57 -3.82
C SER A 162 8.77 -6.17 -2.99
N ASP A 163 9.96 -6.45 -3.47
CA ASP A 163 11.19 -5.94 -2.89
C ASP A 163 11.47 -4.53 -3.44
N PHE A 164 11.53 -3.55 -2.54
CA PHE A 164 11.76 -2.16 -2.95
C PHE A 164 13.16 -1.94 -3.53
N GLU A 165 14.16 -2.74 -3.19
CA GLU A 165 15.50 -2.63 -3.79
C GLU A 165 15.46 -2.86 -5.32
N VAL A 166 14.49 -3.65 -5.82
CA VAL A 166 14.30 -3.85 -7.26
C VAL A 166 13.73 -2.59 -7.93
N GLU A 167 12.75 -1.93 -7.31
CA GLU A 167 12.16 -0.68 -7.80
C GLU A 167 13.14 0.49 -7.69
N LEU A 168 13.99 0.49 -6.67
CA LEU A 168 14.99 1.53 -6.42
C LEU A 168 16.10 1.54 -7.48
N LYS A 169 16.44 0.37 -8.04
CA LYS A 169 17.53 0.23 -9.00
C LYS A 169 17.33 1.13 -10.22
N GLY A 170 18.27 2.05 -10.43
CA GLY A 170 18.22 3.07 -11.48
C GLY A 170 17.45 4.34 -11.10
N ASN A 171 16.84 4.38 -9.90
CA ASN A 171 16.09 5.53 -9.38
C ASN A 171 16.73 6.12 -8.11
N GLU A 172 17.97 5.73 -7.77
CA GLU A 172 18.64 6.07 -6.52
C GLU A 172 18.77 7.59 -6.33
N LYS A 173 19.09 8.31 -7.42
CA LYS A 173 19.20 9.78 -7.41
C LYS A 173 17.85 10.42 -7.11
N ASP A 174 16.78 9.96 -7.76
CA ASP A 174 15.46 10.52 -7.57
C ASP A 174 14.95 10.21 -6.16
N PHE A 175 15.20 9.01 -5.66
CA PHE A 175 14.85 8.64 -4.29
C PHE A 175 15.54 9.55 -3.27
N GLN A 176 16.85 9.74 -3.39
CA GLN A 176 17.60 10.65 -2.48
C GLN A 176 17.10 12.10 -2.58
N THR A 177 16.81 12.58 -3.80
CA THR A 177 16.25 13.92 -4.02
C THR A 177 14.89 14.06 -3.33
N GLY A 178 14.02 13.05 -3.43
CA GLY A 178 12.74 13.02 -2.74
C GLY A 178 12.86 13.01 -1.23
N LEU A 179 13.77 12.21 -0.66
CA LEU A 179 14.06 12.21 0.78
C LEU A 179 14.53 13.57 1.28
N THR A 180 15.47 14.19 0.56
CA THR A 180 15.97 15.54 0.88
C THR A 180 14.83 16.58 0.82
N ALA A 181 13.90 16.47 -0.14
CA ALA A 181 12.73 17.33 -0.21
C ALA A 181 11.84 17.18 1.02
N LEU A 182 11.53 15.94 1.41
CA LEU A 182 10.69 15.65 2.57
C LEU A 182 11.31 16.14 3.88
N SER A 183 12.61 15.96 4.06
CA SER A 183 13.33 16.40 5.26
C SER A 183 13.29 17.92 5.48
N LYS A 184 13.09 18.70 4.42
CA LYS A 184 12.90 20.15 4.51
C LYS A 184 11.49 20.56 4.93
N ILE A 185 10.49 19.67 4.72
CA ILE A 185 9.13 19.90 5.22
C ILE A 185 9.10 19.61 6.71
N GLN A 186 9.56 18.43 7.12
CA GLN A 186 9.57 18.00 8.51
C GLN A 186 10.60 16.87 8.72
N LYS A 187 10.98 16.62 9.98
CA LYS A 187 11.83 15.49 10.35
C LYS A 187 11.33 14.21 9.69
N THR A 188 12.22 13.54 8.96
CA THR A 188 11.87 12.37 8.15
C THR A 188 12.62 11.14 8.64
N TYR A 189 11.87 10.05 8.87
CA TYR A 189 12.37 8.74 9.24
C TYR A 189 12.30 7.79 8.06
N LEU A 190 13.38 7.03 7.84
CA LEU A 190 13.44 5.96 6.84
C LEU A 190 13.56 4.61 7.55
N GLY A 191 12.54 3.78 7.40
CA GLY A 191 12.49 2.43 7.94
C GLY A 191 13.05 1.41 6.95
N LEU A 192 14.01 0.61 7.41
CA LEU A 192 14.69 -0.43 6.63
C LEU A 192 14.58 -1.79 7.32
N SER A 193 14.70 -2.86 6.54
CA SER A 193 14.95 -4.20 7.07
C SER A 193 16.44 -4.40 7.34
N VAL A 194 16.77 -5.19 8.35
CA VAL A 194 18.14 -5.64 8.63
C VAL A 194 18.75 -6.42 7.44
N HIS A 195 17.93 -6.89 6.51
CA HIS A 195 18.36 -7.65 5.33
C HIS A 195 18.59 -6.79 4.08
N GLN A 196 18.19 -5.51 4.10
CA GLN A 196 18.40 -4.60 2.98
C GLN A 196 19.82 -4.06 2.97
N THR A 197 20.44 -4.04 1.78
CA THR A 197 21.87 -3.73 1.60
C THR A 197 22.15 -2.66 0.56
N ALA A 198 21.12 -2.22 -0.19
CA ALA A 198 21.29 -1.19 -1.22
C ALA A 198 21.89 0.08 -0.64
N SER A 199 23.01 0.54 -1.22
CA SER A 199 23.75 1.71 -0.73
C SER A 199 22.87 2.97 -0.62
N ALA A 200 21.94 3.16 -1.54
CA ALA A 200 21.01 4.29 -1.53
C ALA A 200 20.03 4.27 -0.35
N LEU A 201 19.83 3.11 0.29
CA LEU A 201 19.01 2.96 1.50
C LEU A 201 19.86 3.12 2.75
N VAL A 202 20.91 2.31 2.88
CA VAL A 202 21.71 2.25 4.12
C VAL A 202 22.59 3.51 4.33
N ASN A 203 22.84 4.28 3.28
CA ASN A 203 23.59 5.54 3.30
C ASN A 203 22.72 6.75 2.89
N ALA A 204 21.39 6.64 2.99
CA ALA A 204 20.49 7.75 2.69
C ALA A 204 20.82 8.96 3.56
N LYS A 205 20.80 10.16 2.95
CA LYS A 205 21.15 11.43 3.60
C LYS A 205 19.89 12.21 3.96
N ASP A 206 20.03 13.14 4.89
CA ASP A 206 19.02 14.09 5.33
C ASP A 206 17.80 13.43 6.04
N VAL A 207 17.90 12.16 6.39
CA VAL A 207 16.85 11.39 7.08
C VAL A 207 17.44 10.57 8.23
N GLU A 208 16.63 10.25 9.20
CA GLU A 208 16.99 9.34 10.29
C GLU A 208 16.66 7.91 9.91
N ILE A 209 17.70 7.07 9.78
CA ILE A 209 17.54 5.66 9.39
C ILE A 209 17.30 4.81 10.63
N ASN A 210 16.21 4.04 10.61
CA ASN A 210 15.87 3.04 11.61
C ASN A 210 15.78 1.67 10.96
N VAL A 211 16.45 0.67 11.53
CA VAL A 211 16.53 -0.68 10.99
C VAL A 211 15.66 -1.61 11.83
N PHE A 212 14.80 -2.36 11.19
CA PHE A 212 13.90 -3.31 11.85
C PHE A 212 14.35 -4.75 11.61
N ASP A 213 14.39 -5.51 12.70
CA ASP A 213 14.69 -6.94 12.74
C ASP A 213 13.47 -7.66 13.34
N GLY A 214 12.63 -8.23 12.50
CA GLY A 214 11.38 -8.89 12.93
C GLY A 214 10.66 -9.58 11.79
N LYS A 215 9.58 -10.27 12.16
CA LYS A 215 8.65 -10.91 11.23
C LYS A 215 7.56 -9.94 10.80
N CYS A 216 6.85 -10.28 9.73
CA CYS A 216 5.65 -9.57 9.31
C CYS A 216 4.67 -9.39 10.50
N PRO A 217 4.17 -8.17 10.76
CA PRO A 217 4.20 -6.95 9.94
C PRO A 217 5.27 -5.90 10.35
N ALA A 218 6.52 -6.28 10.56
CA ALA A 218 7.60 -5.35 10.92
C ALA A 218 7.81 -4.24 9.87
N GLY A 219 7.45 -4.52 8.61
CA GLY A 219 7.52 -3.59 7.48
C GLY A 219 6.41 -2.55 7.44
N ASN A 220 5.31 -2.75 8.18
CA ASN A 220 4.21 -1.78 8.20
C ASN A 220 4.65 -0.46 8.81
N VAL A 221 4.30 0.63 8.15
CA VAL A 221 4.66 1.97 8.62
C VAL A 221 4.03 2.31 9.97
N GLY A 222 2.82 1.83 10.26
CA GLY A 222 2.16 1.99 11.56
C GLY A 222 2.96 1.36 12.71
N VAL A 223 3.49 0.14 12.49
CA VAL A 223 4.38 -0.52 13.44
C VAL A 223 5.66 0.30 13.67
N GLN A 224 6.23 0.85 12.61
CA GLN A 224 7.44 1.67 12.70
C GLN A 224 7.19 2.99 13.45
N VAL A 225 6.06 3.65 13.19
CA VAL A 225 5.63 4.85 13.91
C VAL A 225 5.47 4.56 15.40
N ASN A 226 4.77 3.47 15.77
CA ASN A 226 4.56 3.08 17.15
C ASN A 226 5.89 2.90 17.94
N HIS A 227 6.94 2.40 17.28
CA HIS A 227 8.24 2.16 17.93
C HIS A 227 9.19 3.37 17.94
N ILE A 228 9.02 4.31 17.02
CA ILE A 228 9.95 5.46 16.88
C ILE A 228 9.36 6.71 17.52
N ASP A 229 8.12 7.04 17.18
CA ASP A 229 7.46 8.28 17.63
C ASP A 229 5.93 8.09 17.62
N PRO A 230 5.36 7.43 18.66
CA PRO A 230 3.94 7.12 18.76
C PRO A 230 3.05 8.35 18.64
N ILE A 231 1.84 8.17 18.14
CA ILE A 231 0.89 9.24 17.87
C ILE A 231 -0.06 9.40 19.07
N ASN A 232 -0.14 10.63 19.60
CA ASN A 232 -1.12 11.00 20.59
C ASN A 232 -2.33 11.72 19.97
N LYS A 233 -3.41 11.87 20.73
CA LYS A 233 -4.59 12.65 20.32
C LYS A 233 -4.18 14.07 19.90
N GLY A 234 -4.62 14.48 18.72
CA GLY A 234 -4.31 15.80 18.16
C GLY A 234 -2.99 15.87 17.37
N GLU A 235 -2.18 14.82 17.39
CA GLU A 235 -0.98 14.74 16.56
C GLU A 235 -1.26 14.07 15.21
N VAL A 236 -0.48 14.43 14.20
CA VAL A 236 -0.53 13.85 12.87
C VAL A 236 0.88 13.51 12.42
N VAL A 237 1.07 12.34 11.84
CA VAL A 237 2.28 11.98 11.09
C VAL A 237 1.92 11.74 9.63
N TRP A 238 2.84 12.04 8.73
CA TRP A 238 2.68 11.67 7.33
C TRP A 238 3.41 10.37 7.05
N THR A 239 2.77 9.52 6.27
CA THR A 239 3.34 8.26 5.79
C THR A 239 3.38 8.26 4.28
N ILE A 240 4.50 7.80 3.71
CA ILE A 240 4.73 7.90 2.27
C ILE A 240 5.31 6.58 1.77
N ASP A 241 4.68 6.00 0.74
CA ASP A 241 5.24 4.84 0.03
C ASP A 241 6.58 5.23 -0.62
N PRO A 242 7.64 4.42 -0.52
CA PRO A 242 8.95 4.76 -1.03
C PRO A 242 8.97 4.98 -2.55
N ALA A 243 8.05 4.39 -3.32
CA ALA A 243 7.88 4.71 -4.74
C ALA A 243 7.41 6.15 -4.97
N ALA A 244 6.53 6.68 -4.10
CA ALA A 244 6.10 8.06 -4.20
C ALA A 244 7.26 9.04 -3.95
N VAL A 245 8.22 8.66 -3.08
CA VAL A 245 9.46 9.45 -2.89
C VAL A 245 10.25 9.56 -4.19
N ILE A 246 10.31 8.48 -4.99
CA ILE A 246 10.93 8.52 -6.33
C ILE A 246 10.16 9.50 -7.24
N PHE A 247 8.82 9.51 -7.22
CA PHE A 247 8.03 10.45 -8.02
C PHE A 247 8.31 11.92 -7.63
N PHE A 248 8.45 12.18 -6.33
CA PHE A 248 8.81 13.53 -5.84
C PHE A 248 10.18 13.95 -6.35
N GLY A 249 11.17 13.06 -6.27
CA GLY A 249 12.50 13.33 -6.78
C GLY A 249 12.54 13.58 -8.29
N ARG A 250 11.82 12.78 -9.08
CA ARG A 250 11.69 12.98 -10.53
C ARG A 250 11.10 14.35 -10.86
N LEU A 251 10.08 14.81 -10.12
CA LEU A 251 9.51 16.15 -10.30
C LEU A 251 10.60 17.23 -10.18
N PHE A 252 11.38 17.20 -9.10
CA PHE A 252 12.41 18.23 -8.86
C PHE A 252 13.58 18.12 -9.84
N ASN A 253 14.00 16.91 -10.19
CA ASN A 253 15.12 16.66 -11.10
C ASN A 253 14.79 16.92 -12.57
N THR A 254 13.53 16.73 -13.00
CA THR A 254 13.14 16.80 -14.41
C THR A 254 12.11 17.88 -14.72
N GLY A 255 11.43 18.42 -13.72
CA GLY A 255 10.30 19.36 -13.86
C GLY A 255 9.03 18.69 -14.38
N LYS A 256 8.94 17.35 -14.38
CA LYS A 256 7.82 16.59 -14.95
C LYS A 256 7.27 15.60 -13.95
N VAL A 257 5.97 15.31 -14.08
CA VAL A 257 5.33 14.22 -13.35
C VAL A 257 5.53 12.93 -14.14
N ASP A 258 6.27 11.99 -13.58
CA ASP A 258 6.45 10.64 -14.13
C ASP A 258 6.07 9.62 -13.04
N LEU A 259 4.92 8.96 -13.24
CA LEU A 259 4.32 7.99 -12.33
C LEU A 259 4.62 6.54 -12.70
N ARG A 260 5.74 6.30 -13.38
CA ARG A 260 6.24 4.94 -13.61
C ARG A 260 6.77 4.34 -12.33
N ARG A 261 6.40 3.07 -12.13
CA ARG A 261 6.90 2.26 -11.03
C ARG A 261 7.14 0.83 -11.45
N VAL A 262 7.92 0.12 -10.64
CA VAL A 262 8.15 -1.32 -10.79
C VAL A 262 7.31 -2.05 -9.76
N ILE A 263 6.43 -2.94 -10.22
CA ILE A 263 5.58 -3.77 -9.37
C ILE A 263 5.95 -5.25 -9.48
N ALA A 264 5.69 -6.02 -8.42
CA ALA A 264 5.78 -7.48 -8.50
C ALA A 264 4.48 -8.07 -9.09
N VAL A 265 4.63 -9.05 -9.97
CA VAL A 265 3.54 -9.94 -10.41
C VAL A 265 3.82 -11.31 -9.80
N ALA A 266 3.05 -11.68 -8.78
CA ALA A 266 3.35 -12.77 -7.88
C ALA A 266 2.15 -13.69 -7.66
N GLY A 267 2.38 -14.83 -7.04
CA GLY A 267 1.35 -15.80 -6.67
C GLY A 267 1.50 -17.14 -7.36
N SER A 268 0.90 -18.16 -6.75
CA SER A 268 1.01 -19.53 -7.23
C SER A 268 0.38 -19.77 -8.60
N GLU A 269 -0.57 -18.91 -9.00
CA GLU A 269 -1.28 -19.04 -10.28
C GLU A 269 -0.67 -18.18 -11.40
N VAL A 270 0.43 -17.49 -11.12
CA VAL A 270 1.26 -16.86 -12.14
C VAL A 270 2.24 -17.89 -12.71
N LYS A 271 2.38 -17.95 -14.05
CA LYS A 271 3.30 -18.87 -14.73
C LYS A 271 4.75 -18.59 -14.38
N ASN A 272 5.14 -17.33 -14.55
CA ASN A 272 6.49 -16.84 -14.30
C ASN A 272 6.44 -15.59 -13.41
N PRO A 273 6.39 -15.74 -12.08
CA PRO A 273 6.40 -14.61 -11.17
C PRO A 273 7.63 -13.73 -11.40
N SER A 274 7.42 -12.45 -11.69
CA SER A 274 8.47 -11.52 -12.11
C SER A 274 8.07 -10.08 -11.80
N TYR A 275 8.97 -9.14 -12.06
CA TYR A 275 8.66 -7.71 -11.94
C TYR A 275 8.19 -7.13 -13.27
N ALA A 276 7.42 -6.06 -13.19
CA ALA A 276 6.94 -5.30 -14.33
C ALA A 276 7.06 -3.79 -14.08
N GLU A 277 7.67 -3.07 -15.02
CA GLU A 277 7.64 -1.62 -15.08
C GLU A 277 6.35 -1.18 -15.76
N ILE A 278 5.55 -0.38 -15.07
CA ILE A 278 4.25 0.11 -15.50
C ILE A 278 4.08 1.59 -15.18
N LEU A 279 3.08 2.21 -15.77
CA LEU A 279 2.46 3.43 -15.24
C LEU A 279 1.32 3.08 -14.29
N ILE A 280 1.12 3.84 -13.23
CA ILE A 280 -0.07 3.67 -12.38
C ILE A 280 -1.34 3.75 -13.23
N GLY A 281 -2.35 2.96 -12.90
CA GLY A 281 -3.59 2.90 -13.70
C GLY A 281 -3.49 2.05 -14.97
N THR A 282 -2.41 1.30 -15.19
CA THR A 282 -2.33 0.31 -16.28
C THR A 282 -3.40 -0.77 -16.08
N PRO A 283 -4.13 -1.19 -17.15
CA PRO A 283 -5.10 -2.28 -17.06
C PRO A 283 -4.48 -3.58 -16.58
N LEU A 284 -5.13 -4.28 -15.65
CA LEU A 284 -4.67 -5.58 -15.15
C LEU A 284 -4.62 -6.64 -16.24
N SER A 285 -5.50 -6.56 -17.25
CA SER A 285 -5.45 -7.41 -18.44
C SER A 285 -4.11 -7.32 -19.19
N LYS A 286 -3.46 -6.15 -19.19
CA LYS A 286 -2.13 -5.96 -19.79
C LYS A 286 -1.01 -6.49 -18.90
N VAL A 287 -1.12 -6.26 -17.60
CA VAL A 287 -0.12 -6.73 -16.61
C VAL A 287 -0.06 -8.25 -16.58
N LEU A 288 -1.23 -8.91 -16.65
CA LEU A 288 -1.39 -10.36 -16.53
C LEU A 288 -1.48 -11.08 -17.87
N ASP A 289 -1.32 -10.37 -19.00
CA ASP A 289 -1.39 -10.95 -20.35
C ASP A 289 -0.37 -12.10 -20.52
N GLY A 290 -0.88 -13.29 -20.85
CA GLY A 290 -0.08 -14.50 -20.99
C GLY A 290 0.56 -15.05 -19.70
N GLN A 291 0.36 -14.39 -18.55
CA GLN A 291 1.01 -14.74 -17.28
C GLN A 291 0.20 -15.71 -16.40
N LEU A 292 -1.09 -15.84 -16.61
CA LEU A 292 -1.95 -16.72 -15.81
C LEU A 292 -1.85 -18.17 -16.26
N LYS A 293 -1.81 -19.10 -15.31
CA LYS A 293 -1.90 -20.53 -15.56
C LYS A 293 -3.29 -20.93 -16.04
N SER A 294 -4.32 -20.36 -15.40
CA SER A 294 -5.73 -20.44 -15.76
C SER A 294 -6.39 -19.08 -15.53
N ILE A 295 -7.50 -18.83 -16.22
CA ILE A 295 -8.37 -17.67 -15.97
C ILE A 295 -9.47 -18.03 -14.98
N GLU A 296 -9.83 -19.33 -14.92
CA GLU A 296 -10.86 -19.84 -14.04
C GLU A 296 -10.29 -20.25 -12.68
N HIS A 297 -11.12 -20.17 -11.65
CA HIS A 297 -10.81 -20.59 -10.26
C HIS A 297 -9.63 -19.85 -9.64
N VAL A 298 -9.36 -18.60 -10.09
CA VAL A 298 -8.28 -17.76 -9.57
C VAL A 298 -8.81 -16.48 -8.95
N ARG A 299 -8.16 -16.05 -7.89
CA ARG A 299 -8.36 -14.74 -7.28
C ARG A 299 -7.24 -13.81 -7.69
N ILE A 300 -7.59 -12.77 -8.43
CA ILE A 300 -6.69 -11.66 -8.77
C ILE A 300 -6.82 -10.62 -7.65
N ILE A 301 -5.68 -10.19 -7.13
CA ILE A 301 -5.58 -9.24 -6.01
C ILE A 301 -4.71 -8.07 -6.44
N ASN A 302 -5.24 -6.87 -6.32
CA ASN A 302 -4.50 -5.63 -6.49
C ASN A 302 -3.85 -5.30 -5.14
N GLY A 303 -2.59 -5.69 -4.98
CA GLY A 303 -1.84 -5.73 -3.71
C GLY A 303 -1.45 -7.15 -3.28
N ASN A 304 -1.06 -7.30 -2.02
CA ASN A 304 -0.69 -8.58 -1.41
C ASN A 304 -1.93 -9.36 -0.92
N PRO A 305 -1.79 -10.66 -0.60
CA PRO A 305 -2.92 -11.51 -0.20
C PRO A 305 -3.64 -11.11 1.10
N LEU A 306 -3.00 -10.32 1.97
CA LEU A 306 -3.56 -9.95 3.27
C LEU A 306 -4.29 -8.60 3.26
N THR A 307 -3.73 -7.60 2.58
CA THR A 307 -4.27 -6.22 2.58
C THR A 307 -4.79 -5.77 1.21
N GLY A 308 -4.51 -6.55 0.17
CA GLY A 308 -4.90 -6.22 -1.19
C GLY A 308 -6.40 -6.38 -1.45
N ARG A 309 -6.87 -5.76 -2.51
CA ARG A 309 -8.27 -5.78 -2.92
C ARG A 309 -8.51 -6.81 -4.03
N LYS A 310 -9.52 -7.67 -3.85
CA LYS A 310 -10.00 -8.55 -4.94
C LYS A 310 -10.42 -7.71 -6.14
N THR A 311 -9.99 -8.11 -7.32
CA THR A 311 -10.17 -7.36 -8.55
C THR A 311 -10.36 -8.32 -9.75
N THR A 312 -10.60 -7.77 -10.92
CA THR A 312 -10.78 -8.49 -12.17
C THR A 312 -9.79 -8.03 -13.23
N LEU A 313 -9.72 -8.72 -14.36
CA LEU A 313 -8.87 -8.30 -15.50
C LEU A 313 -9.31 -6.97 -16.14
N GLU A 314 -10.56 -6.56 -15.90
CA GLU A 314 -11.13 -5.31 -16.43
C GLU A 314 -10.74 -4.09 -15.59
N ASP A 315 -10.22 -4.32 -14.38
CA ASP A 315 -9.79 -3.27 -13.47
C ASP A 315 -8.37 -2.77 -13.80
N PHE A 316 -7.92 -1.81 -13.01
CA PHE A 316 -6.64 -1.11 -13.22
C PHE A 316 -5.75 -1.24 -11.99
N VAL A 317 -4.44 -1.18 -12.20
CA VAL A 317 -3.47 -1.13 -11.09
C VAL A 317 -3.69 0.16 -10.30
N GLY A 318 -3.84 0.03 -8.98
CA GLY A 318 -4.05 1.16 -8.08
C GLY A 318 -2.82 2.08 -7.98
N ALA A 319 -3.04 3.33 -7.54
CA ALA A 319 -1.98 4.32 -7.41
C ALA A 319 -0.87 3.91 -6.42
N HIS A 320 -1.25 3.21 -5.35
CA HIS A 320 -0.32 2.74 -4.29
C HIS A 320 0.07 1.26 -4.42
N THR A 321 -0.37 0.58 -5.47
CA THR A 321 -0.14 -0.86 -5.65
C THR A 321 1.32 -1.15 -5.97
N SER A 322 1.98 -1.93 -5.13
CA SER A 322 3.36 -2.39 -5.29
C SER A 322 3.47 -3.82 -5.83
N GLU A 323 2.40 -4.60 -5.75
CA GLU A 323 2.31 -5.95 -6.31
C GLU A 323 0.91 -6.26 -6.81
N VAL A 324 0.83 -7.15 -7.78
CA VAL A 324 -0.40 -7.82 -8.22
C VAL A 324 -0.23 -9.30 -7.94
N THR A 325 -1.14 -9.85 -7.14
CA THR A 325 -1.03 -11.24 -6.67
C THR A 325 -2.15 -12.09 -7.25
N VAL A 326 -1.83 -13.31 -7.69
CA VAL A 326 -2.83 -14.27 -8.19
C VAL A 326 -2.68 -15.60 -7.45
N ILE A 327 -3.73 -15.99 -6.75
CA ILE A 327 -3.81 -17.22 -5.95
C ILE A 327 -5.05 -18.03 -6.35
N PRO A 328 -5.16 -19.32 -5.98
CA PRO A 328 -6.38 -20.08 -6.19
C PRO A 328 -7.57 -19.45 -5.47
N GLU A 329 -8.74 -19.38 -6.11
CA GLU A 329 -10.01 -18.99 -5.46
C GLU A 329 -10.46 -20.07 -4.46
N GLY A 330 -10.29 -21.35 -4.83
CA GLY A 330 -10.63 -22.50 -4.00
C GLY A 330 -12.11 -22.89 -4.07
N ASP A 331 -12.84 -22.41 -5.06
CA ASP A 331 -14.26 -22.70 -5.31
C ASP A 331 -14.49 -24.05 -5.98
N ASP A 332 -13.43 -24.68 -6.50
CA ASP A 332 -13.41 -25.99 -7.17
C ASP A 332 -12.91 -27.14 -6.28
N VAL A 333 -12.56 -26.86 -5.01
CA VAL A 333 -11.98 -27.87 -4.13
C VAL A 333 -13.03 -28.65 -3.38
N ASN A 334 -13.13 -29.97 -3.66
CA ASN A 334 -13.93 -30.93 -2.93
C ASN A 334 -13.05 -31.71 -1.92
N GLU A 335 -13.22 -31.43 -0.64
CA GLU A 335 -12.51 -32.13 0.42
C GLU A 335 -13.42 -33.19 1.08
N PHE A 336 -13.33 -34.45 0.61
CA PHE A 336 -14.00 -35.55 1.27
C PHE A 336 -13.17 -36.02 2.47
N LEU A 337 -13.76 -36.07 3.66
CA LEU A 337 -13.10 -36.43 4.93
C LEU A 337 -11.80 -35.65 5.22
N GLY A 338 -11.66 -34.43 4.71
CA GLY A 338 -10.47 -33.63 4.82
C GLY A 338 -10.01 -33.35 6.27
N TRP A 339 -10.90 -33.43 7.24
CA TRP A 339 -10.63 -33.25 8.68
C TRP A 339 -9.80 -34.41 9.30
N ILE A 340 -9.72 -35.59 8.67
CA ILE A 340 -8.88 -36.74 9.11
C ILE A 340 -7.48 -36.66 8.52
N LEU A 341 -7.29 -35.97 7.40
CA LEU A 341 -6.03 -35.95 6.67
C LEU A 341 -4.95 -35.17 7.44
N PRO A 342 -3.68 -35.60 7.34
CA PRO A 342 -2.56 -34.94 8.03
C PRO A 342 -2.26 -33.51 7.53
N ARG A 343 -2.83 -33.12 6.40
CA ARG A 343 -2.82 -31.76 5.81
C ARG A 343 -1.43 -31.09 5.83
N THR A 344 -0.40 -31.82 5.43
CA THR A 344 0.98 -31.32 5.39
C THR A 344 1.19 -30.15 4.43
N ASN A 345 0.22 -29.89 3.54
CA ASN A 345 0.22 -28.80 2.56
C ASN A 345 -0.48 -27.52 3.05
N LEU A 346 -1.14 -27.55 4.21
CA LEU A 346 -1.83 -26.39 4.77
C LEU A 346 -0.98 -25.71 5.84
N PHE A 347 -1.05 -24.39 5.89
CA PHE A 347 -0.43 -23.59 6.93
C PHE A 347 -1.16 -23.77 8.27
N SER A 348 -0.44 -23.88 9.38
CA SER A 348 -1.03 -24.03 10.70
C SER A 348 -0.25 -23.23 11.73
N VAL A 349 -0.91 -22.21 12.28
CA VAL A 349 -0.39 -21.40 13.39
C VAL A 349 -0.44 -22.19 14.69
N SER A 350 -1.56 -22.87 14.94
CA SER A 350 -1.83 -23.65 16.17
C SER A 350 -1.21 -25.05 16.18
N LYS A 351 -0.41 -25.39 15.15
CA LYS A 351 0.17 -26.72 14.93
C LYS A 351 -0.87 -27.85 14.84
N SER A 352 -2.10 -27.52 14.44
CA SER A 352 -3.18 -28.50 14.22
C SER A 352 -2.93 -29.43 13.05
N TYR A 353 -2.05 -29.07 12.13
CA TYR A 353 -1.64 -29.89 10.98
C TYR A 353 -0.16 -30.24 11.09
N PHE A 354 0.25 -31.36 10.54
CA PHE A 354 1.65 -31.82 10.59
C PHE A 354 2.61 -31.03 9.70
N SER A 355 2.12 -30.00 9.00
CA SER A 355 2.94 -29.10 8.18
C SER A 355 4.09 -28.42 8.95
N TRP A 356 3.92 -28.18 10.24
CA TRP A 356 4.96 -27.58 11.09
C TRP A 356 6.22 -28.45 11.24
N LEU A 357 6.13 -29.77 10.99
CA LEU A 357 7.27 -30.68 10.96
C LEU A 357 8.12 -30.55 9.69
N MET A 358 7.60 -29.89 8.65
CA MET A 358 8.21 -29.84 7.32
C MET A 358 9.29 -28.75 7.17
N GLY A 359 9.68 -28.05 8.25
CA GLY A 359 10.69 -27.00 8.23
C GLY A 359 10.30 -25.76 7.41
N LYS A 360 11.26 -25.15 6.71
CA LYS A 360 11.03 -23.98 5.85
C LYS A 360 10.29 -24.41 4.58
N LYS A 361 8.97 -24.36 4.59
CA LYS A 361 8.11 -24.72 3.46
C LYS A 361 7.38 -23.49 2.92
N THR A 362 7.21 -23.43 1.61
CA THR A 362 6.30 -22.49 0.95
C THR A 362 4.95 -23.17 0.72
N TYR A 363 3.87 -22.42 0.95
CA TYR A 363 2.51 -22.92 0.89
C TYR A 363 1.78 -22.40 -0.34
N ASN A 364 0.94 -23.24 -0.94
CA ASN A 364 -0.03 -22.84 -1.93
C ASN A 364 -1.40 -22.74 -1.24
N LEU A 365 -1.71 -21.56 -0.71
CA LEU A 365 -2.98 -21.31 -0.02
C LEU A 365 -4.00 -20.76 -1.00
N ASP A 366 -5.24 -21.20 -0.85
CA ASP A 366 -6.41 -20.66 -1.54
C ASP A 366 -7.09 -19.54 -0.73
N ALA A 367 -8.04 -18.86 -1.34
CA ALA A 367 -8.74 -17.74 -0.75
C ALA A 367 -9.92 -18.12 0.15
N ARG A 368 -10.12 -19.42 0.44
CA ARG A 368 -11.22 -19.88 1.30
C ARG A 368 -10.98 -19.55 2.77
N ILE A 369 -12.01 -19.15 3.45
CA ILE A 369 -12.04 -19.09 4.91
C ILE A 369 -12.03 -20.53 5.44
N LYS A 370 -11.00 -20.87 6.24
CA LYS A 370 -10.88 -22.18 6.89
C LYS A 370 -11.58 -22.15 8.25
N GLY A 371 -12.86 -22.34 8.28
CA GLY A 371 -13.73 -22.29 9.47
C GLY A 371 -14.98 -21.45 9.24
N GLY A 372 -15.77 -21.25 10.29
CA GLY A 372 -16.96 -20.42 10.28
C GLY A 372 -16.72 -19.11 11.02
N GLU A 373 -17.35 -18.05 10.57
CA GLU A 373 -17.41 -16.77 11.28
C GLU A 373 -18.15 -16.95 12.61
N ARG A 374 -17.63 -16.35 13.68
CA ARG A 374 -18.17 -16.47 15.04
C ARG A 374 -18.11 -15.11 15.73
N HIS A 375 -18.81 -14.99 16.85
CA HIS A 375 -18.62 -13.86 17.76
C HIS A 375 -17.17 -13.83 18.26
N MET A 376 -16.63 -12.64 18.49
CA MET A 376 -15.25 -12.44 18.94
C MET A 376 -14.95 -13.20 20.24
N ILE A 377 -13.90 -13.99 20.20
CA ILE A 377 -13.35 -14.70 21.34
C ILE A 377 -12.02 -14.04 21.73
N MET A 378 -11.83 -13.76 23.01
CA MET A 378 -10.54 -13.29 23.55
C MET A 378 -9.59 -14.47 23.59
N SER A 379 -8.78 -14.65 22.57
CA SER A 379 -7.91 -15.81 22.38
C SER A 379 -6.47 -15.57 22.77
N GLY A 380 -6.05 -14.30 22.89
CA GLY A 380 -4.64 -13.91 23.05
C GLY A 380 -3.78 -14.17 21.81
N GLU A 381 -4.39 -14.50 20.66
CA GLU A 381 -3.64 -14.76 19.43
C GLU A 381 -3.14 -13.47 18.77
N TYR A 382 -3.88 -12.35 18.90
CA TYR A 382 -3.45 -11.07 18.32
C TYR A 382 -2.15 -10.58 18.96
N ASP A 383 -1.99 -10.75 20.27
CA ASP A 383 -0.78 -10.34 20.99
C ASP A 383 0.48 -11.06 20.53
N LYS A 384 0.35 -12.23 19.91
CA LYS A 384 1.48 -13.00 19.38
C LYS A 384 2.01 -12.45 18.06
N VAL A 385 1.14 -11.77 17.31
CA VAL A 385 1.42 -11.35 15.93
C VAL A 385 1.37 -9.84 15.71
N LEU A 386 0.86 -9.08 16.68
CA LEU A 386 0.82 -7.62 16.62
C LEU A 386 2.02 -7.05 17.41
N PRO A 387 3.06 -6.58 16.71
CA PRO A 387 4.28 -6.07 17.35
C PRO A 387 4.14 -4.59 17.73
N MET A 388 3.00 -4.19 18.30
CA MET A 388 2.71 -2.84 18.77
C MET A 388 2.37 -2.89 20.26
N ASP A 389 2.63 -1.80 20.98
CA ASP A 389 2.30 -1.66 22.41
C ASP A 389 0.87 -1.15 22.59
N ILE A 390 -0.09 -1.95 22.12
CA ILE A 390 -1.52 -1.68 22.21
C ILE A 390 -2.29 -2.93 22.67
N TYR A 391 -3.46 -2.74 23.28
CA TYR A 391 -4.36 -3.83 23.65
C TYR A 391 -5.29 -4.21 22.48
N GLY A 392 -4.74 -4.87 21.45
CA GLY A 392 -5.42 -5.11 20.19
C GLY A 392 -6.79 -5.79 20.30
N GLU A 393 -6.93 -6.87 21.11
CA GLU A 393 -8.23 -7.54 21.30
C GLU A 393 -9.27 -6.65 22.00
N TYR A 394 -8.85 -5.88 23.00
CA TYR A 394 -9.73 -4.93 23.68
C TYR A 394 -10.13 -3.77 22.77
N LEU A 395 -9.21 -3.27 21.94
CA LEU A 395 -9.48 -2.22 20.96
C LEU A 395 -10.55 -2.68 19.96
N ILE A 396 -10.41 -3.88 19.39
CA ILE A 396 -11.41 -4.44 18.47
C ILE A 396 -12.79 -4.53 19.15
N LYS A 397 -12.86 -4.96 20.42
CA LYS A 397 -14.12 -4.98 21.16
C LYS A 397 -14.71 -3.60 21.38
N ALA A 398 -13.88 -2.59 21.70
CA ALA A 398 -14.34 -1.22 21.85
C ALA A 398 -14.90 -0.66 20.54
N ILE A 399 -14.28 -1.00 19.40
CA ILE A 399 -14.77 -0.60 18.08
C ILE A 399 -16.11 -1.27 17.76
N ILE A 400 -16.24 -2.57 18.01
CA ILE A 400 -17.51 -3.30 17.79
C ILE A 400 -18.64 -2.73 18.68
N ALA A 401 -18.29 -2.29 19.91
CA ALA A 401 -19.23 -1.66 20.84
C ALA A 401 -19.50 -0.17 20.55
N GLU A 402 -18.82 0.42 19.53
CA GLU A 402 -18.88 1.84 19.18
C GLU A 402 -18.55 2.78 20.37
N ASP A 403 -17.71 2.33 21.31
CA ASP A 403 -17.29 3.06 22.51
C ASP A 403 -16.05 3.90 22.19
N ILE A 404 -16.26 5.15 21.74
CA ILE A 404 -15.19 6.06 21.29
C ILE A 404 -14.19 6.34 22.42
N ASP A 405 -14.65 6.57 23.63
CA ASP A 405 -13.76 6.86 24.78
C ASP A 405 -12.79 5.71 25.02
N LYS A 406 -13.29 4.46 24.95
CA LYS A 406 -12.43 3.28 25.08
C LYS A 406 -11.53 3.06 23.86
N MET A 407 -12.00 3.35 22.64
CA MET A 407 -11.14 3.30 21.47
C MET A 407 -9.92 4.21 21.64
N GLU A 408 -10.13 5.46 22.11
CA GLU A 408 -9.06 6.42 22.38
C GLU A 408 -8.09 5.92 23.45
N GLN A 409 -8.62 5.39 24.57
CA GLN A 409 -7.81 4.86 25.68
C GLN A 409 -6.98 3.62 25.29
N LEU A 410 -7.43 2.86 24.29
CA LEU A 410 -6.82 1.60 23.85
C LEU A 410 -5.92 1.74 22.63
N GLY A 411 -5.67 2.97 22.16
CA GLY A 411 -4.66 3.25 21.13
C GLY A 411 -5.17 3.30 19.69
N ILE A 412 -6.44 3.67 19.44
CA ILE A 412 -6.97 3.76 18.06
C ILE A 412 -6.22 4.78 17.20
N TYR A 413 -5.58 5.79 17.78
CA TYR A 413 -4.81 6.78 17.05
C TYR A 413 -3.51 6.22 16.46
N GLU A 414 -3.01 5.12 17.00
CA GLU A 414 -1.73 4.53 16.65
C GLU A 414 -1.83 3.47 15.56
N VAL A 415 -3.05 3.06 15.18
CA VAL A 415 -3.26 1.91 14.31
C VAL A 415 -3.81 2.28 12.94
N SER A 416 -3.48 1.46 11.97
CA SER A 416 -4.10 1.41 10.65
C SER A 416 -4.77 0.04 10.43
N PRO A 417 -5.70 -0.08 9.46
CA PRO A 417 -6.29 -1.38 9.13
C PRO A 417 -5.25 -2.45 8.79
N GLU A 418 -4.19 -2.10 8.06
CA GLU A 418 -3.15 -3.04 7.63
C GLU A 418 -2.35 -3.64 8.78
N ASP A 419 -2.25 -2.96 9.94
CA ASP A 419 -1.55 -3.46 11.11
C ASP A 419 -2.25 -4.69 11.71
N PHE A 420 -3.56 -4.80 11.49
CA PHE A 420 -4.37 -5.95 11.91
C PHE A 420 -4.43 -7.09 10.87
N ALA A 421 -3.79 -6.97 9.73
CA ALA A 421 -3.88 -7.97 8.66
C ALA A 421 -3.38 -9.37 9.09
N VAL A 422 -2.28 -9.43 9.83
CA VAL A 422 -1.75 -10.70 10.37
C VAL A 422 -2.61 -11.21 11.52
N ALA A 423 -3.17 -10.33 12.35
CA ALA A 423 -4.11 -10.68 13.41
C ALA A 423 -5.41 -11.27 12.81
N GLU A 424 -5.94 -10.69 11.74
CA GLU A 424 -7.08 -11.20 10.98
C GLU A 424 -6.82 -12.59 10.42
N PHE A 425 -5.62 -12.84 9.89
CA PHE A 425 -5.24 -14.15 9.38
C PHE A 425 -5.26 -15.24 10.46
N VAL A 426 -4.79 -14.94 11.68
CA VAL A 426 -4.76 -15.90 12.78
C VAL A 426 -6.05 -15.97 13.59
N ASP A 427 -6.97 -15.02 13.41
CA ASP A 427 -8.18 -14.92 14.20
C ASP A 427 -9.01 -16.20 14.16
N SER A 428 -9.28 -16.76 15.34
CA SER A 428 -10.10 -17.97 15.48
C SER A 428 -11.58 -17.71 15.26
N SER A 429 -12.05 -16.48 15.40
CA SER A 429 -13.43 -16.04 15.18
C SER A 429 -13.74 -15.72 13.73
N LYS A 430 -12.70 -15.55 12.89
CA LYS A 430 -12.79 -15.23 11.47
C LYS A 430 -13.49 -13.89 11.20
N LEU A 431 -13.22 -12.90 12.04
CA LEU A 431 -13.71 -11.54 11.86
C LEU A 431 -12.87 -10.79 10.82
N GLU A 432 -13.51 -9.88 10.09
CA GLU A 432 -12.84 -8.93 9.20
C GLU A 432 -12.24 -7.77 10.00
N LEU A 433 -11.09 -8.00 10.68
CA LEU A 433 -10.50 -7.03 11.62
C LEU A 433 -10.11 -5.73 10.94
N GLN A 434 -9.54 -5.80 9.74
CA GLN A 434 -9.17 -4.61 8.96
C GLN A 434 -10.39 -3.73 8.68
N LYS A 435 -11.52 -4.33 8.33
CA LYS A 435 -12.79 -3.61 8.12
C LYS A 435 -13.35 -3.02 9.40
N ILE A 436 -13.25 -3.75 10.52
CA ILE A 436 -13.65 -3.26 11.85
C ILE A 436 -12.81 -2.04 12.21
N VAL A 437 -11.48 -2.11 12.09
CA VAL A 437 -10.58 -0.98 12.35
C VAL A 437 -10.87 0.19 11.42
N ARG A 438 -11.12 -0.04 10.13
CA ARG A 438 -11.51 1.02 9.18
C ARG A 438 -12.78 1.74 9.64
N ASN A 439 -13.80 0.99 10.06
CA ASN A 439 -15.05 1.57 10.56
C ASN A 439 -14.82 2.42 11.83
N GLY A 440 -14.01 1.92 12.77
CA GLY A 440 -13.65 2.67 13.97
C GLY A 440 -12.92 3.98 13.68
N LEU A 441 -11.94 3.94 12.75
CA LEU A 441 -11.22 5.14 12.32
C LEU A 441 -12.12 6.13 11.58
N ASP A 442 -13.07 5.66 10.78
CA ASP A 442 -14.04 6.52 10.08
C ASP A 442 -15.04 7.16 11.04
N MET A 443 -15.43 6.43 12.10
CA MET A 443 -16.28 6.95 13.18
C MET A 443 -15.54 8.05 13.95
N LEU A 444 -14.32 7.75 14.39
CA LEU A 444 -13.46 8.70 15.11
C LEU A 444 -13.19 9.97 14.29
N ARG A 445 -12.94 9.81 12.98
CA ARG A 445 -12.71 10.94 12.07
C ARG A 445 -13.95 11.84 11.93
N LYS A 446 -15.15 11.27 11.97
CA LYS A 446 -16.40 12.04 11.94
C LYS A 446 -16.65 12.78 13.25
N GLU A 447 -16.30 12.18 14.37
CA GLU A 447 -16.43 12.81 15.70
C GLU A 447 -15.47 13.99 15.87
N ASN A 448 -14.25 13.89 15.29
CA ASN A 448 -13.23 14.93 15.38
C ASN A 448 -13.26 15.94 14.22
N ALA A 449 -14.23 15.87 13.29
CA ALA A 449 -14.38 16.79 12.15
C ALA A 449 -15.33 17.94 12.51
#